data_2d2f68dad444f39fc030abab56cf7bc0
#
_entry.id   2d2f68dad444f39fc030abab56cf7bc0
#
_cell.length_a   1.000
_cell.length_b   1.000
_cell.length_c   1.000
_cell.angle_alpha   90.00
_cell.angle_beta   90.00
_cell.angle_gamma   90.00
#
_symmetry.space_group_name_H-M   'P 1'
#
loop_
_entity.id
_entity.type
_entity.pdbx_description
1 polymer ?
#
loop_
_entity_poly.entity_id
_entity_poly.type
_entity_poly.pdbx_seq_one_letter_code
_entity_poly.pdbx_strand_id
1 'polypeptide(L)'
;QDWSKRNWTIGQEKNQLVMRIRTRTNGENGSNTQISLGEIQAGKPYHLILSYTPGYTLWSLNGKIGMNHNITDKIDNWQPYTLIFGNEFSGERNWYGEIQGVHTYAYAFSVKDMNKRFKSVQNGLKTMNPAKSISMTAEILENSADPTTGQLKEQGYYRCLTTRHMRVIESDNGELPVGKELILKEWSILGLEKVNSRKQGDKVKLNDVPEEKHKELQNEYTVEGLSVFDLPIYYSQAIK
;
A
#
# COMPACT_ATOMS: atom_id res chain seq x y z
N GLN A 1 -19.33 2.38 -15.77
CA GLN A 1 -18.13 3.26 -15.70
C GLN A 1 -17.03 2.62 -16.54
N ASP A 2 -16.33 3.41 -17.35
CA ASP A 2 -15.18 2.93 -18.13
C ASP A 2 -13.93 2.94 -17.24
N TRP A 3 -13.47 1.78 -16.84
CA TRP A 3 -12.35 1.57 -15.92
C TRP A 3 -10.99 2.00 -16.43
N SER A 4 -10.87 2.22 -17.75
CA SER A 4 -9.64 2.69 -18.38
C SER A 4 -9.43 4.20 -18.23
N LYS A 5 -10.48 4.95 -17.85
CA LYS A 5 -10.47 6.41 -17.78
C LYS A 5 -10.28 6.90 -16.35
N ARG A 6 -9.33 7.80 -16.15
CA ARG A 6 -9.02 8.42 -14.85
C ARG A 6 -8.77 9.91 -15.05
N ASN A 7 -9.18 10.72 -14.09
CA ASN A 7 -8.87 12.15 -14.11
C ASN A 7 -7.41 12.38 -13.72
N TRP A 8 -6.94 11.68 -12.72
CA TRP A 8 -5.55 11.69 -12.27
C TRP A 8 -5.21 10.41 -11.51
N THR A 9 -3.94 10.12 -11.44
CA THR A 9 -3.40 9.00 -10.66
C THR A 9 -2.10 9.42 -10.02
N ILE A 10 -1.94 9.13 -8.74
CA ILE A 10 -0.64 9.10 -8.06
C ILE A 10 -0.34 7.63 -7.81
N GLY A 11 0.77 7.16 -8.31
CA GLY A 11 1.15 5.76 -8.21
C GLY A 11 2.63 5.60 -7.89
N GLN A 12 3.00 4.36 -7.62
CA GLN A 12 4.39 3.97 -7.44
C GLN A 12 4.80 3.03 -8.56
N GLU A 13 5.93 3.32 -9.19
CA GLU A 13 6.61 2.44 -10.15
C GLU A 13 8.00 2.13 -9.59
N LYS A 14 8.20 0.90 -9.08
CA LYS A 14 9.41 0.52 -8.33
C LYS A 14 9.63 1.47 -7.15
N ASN A 15 10.72 2.25 -7.15
CA ASN A 15 11.05 3.25 -6.13
C ASN A 15 10.67 4.70 -6.54
N GLN A 16 9.98 4.88 -7.66
CA GLN A 16 9.55 6.20 -8.13
C GLN A 16 8.08 6.45 -7.79
N LEU A 17 7.81 7.59 -7.17
CA LEU A 17 6.47 8.13 -7.05
C LEU A 17 6.15 8.89 -8.34
N VAL A 18 5.03 8.57 -8.97
CA VAL A 18 4.65 9.08 -10.28
C VAL A 18 3.27 9.70 -10.26
N MET A 19 3.04 10.66 -11.14
CA MET A 19 1.75 11.29 -11.37
C MET A 19 1.36 11.19 -12.85
N ARG A 20 0.09 10.88 -13.08
CA ARG A 20 -0.58 10.99 -14.39
C ARG A 20 -1.79 11.90 -14.23
N ILE A 21 -2.01 12.78 -15.17
CA ILE A 21 -3.15 13.70 -15.18
C ILE A 21 -3.80 13.70 -16.56
N ARG A 22 -5.09 13.47 -16.60
CA ARG A 22 -5.90 13.52 -17.82
C ARG A 22 -6.05 14.97 -18.27
N THR A 23 -5.68 15.21 -19.51
CA THR A 23 -5.97 16.43 -20.25
C THR A 23 -6.37 16.06 -21.68
N ARG A 24 -6.71 17.02 -22.51
CA ARG A 24 -7.11 16.72 -23.90
C ARG A 24 -5.99 16.05 -24.70
N THR A 25 -4.73 16.43 -24.49
CA THR A 25 -3.58 15.90 -25.20
C THR A 25 -2.89 14.74 -24.47
N ASN A 26 -3.07 14.62 -23.15
CA ASN A 26 -2.39 13.61 -22.33
C ASN A 26 -3.15 12.28 -22.23
N GLY A 27 -4.20 12.09 -23.02
CA GLY A 27 -4.97 10.84 -23.10
C GLY A 27 -5.99 10.65 -21.97
N GLU A 28 -6.83 9.62 -22.10
CA GLU A 28 -7.99 9.34 -21.25
C GLU A 28 -7.63 8.96 -19.80
N ASN A 29 -6.39 8.53 -19.55
CA ASN A 29 -5.85 8.20 -18.23
C ASN A 29 -4.58 8.99 -17.87
N GLY A 30 -4.23 9.99 -18.67
CA GLY A 30 -3.04 10.82 -18.44
C GLY A 30 -1.71 10.12 -18.72
N SER A 31 -1.68 9.04 -19.51
CA SER A 31 -0.49 8.20 -19.68
C SER A 31 0.51 8.69 -20.74
N ASN A 32 0.13 9.62 -21.63
CA ASN A 32 1.03 10.11 -22.67
C ASN A 32 2.24 10.86 -22.09
N THR A 33 2.03 11.56 -20.97
CA THR A 33 3.10 12.21 -20.22
C THR A 33 2.97 11.89 -18.75
N GLN A 34 3.86 11.07 -18.24
CA GLN A 34 3.96 10.76 -16.81
C GLN A 34 5.01 11.66 -16.16
N ILE A 35 4.68 12.18 -14.99
CA ILE A 35 5.59 13.03 -14.21
C ILE A 35 6.19 12.21 -13.08
N SER A 36 7.52 12.13 -12.99
CA SER A 36 8.21 11.59 -11.82
C SER A 36 8.25 12.65 -10.73
N LEU A 37 7.69 12.33 -9.56
CA LEU A 37 7.62 13.22 -8.40
C LEU A 37 8.84 13.07 -7.48
N GLY A 38 9.56 11.95 -7.59
CA GLY A 38 10.78 11.66 -6.86
C GLY A 38 10.85 10.22 -6.36
N GLU A 39 12.00 9.88 -5.80
CA GLU A 39 12.23 8.55 -5.24
C GLU A 39 11.63 8.40 -3.85
N ILE A 40 11.07 7.22 -3.60
CA ILE A 40 10.55 6.81 -2.31
C ILE A 40 11.17 5.47 -1.89
N GLN A 41 11.23 5.23 -0.60
CA GLN A 41 11.74 4.00 -0.01
C GLN A 41 10.70 3.41 0.91
N ALA A 42 10.54 2.10 0.88
CA ALA A 42 9.65 1.40 1.79
C ALA A 42 10.00 1.71 3.26
N GLY A 43 9.00 1.79 4.11
CA GLY A 43 9.16 2.07 5.53
C GLY A 43 9.53 3.51 5.87
N LYS A 44 9.48 4.46 4.92
CA LYS A 44 9.69 5.87 5.20
C LYS A 44 8.42 6.68 4.95
N PRO A 45 8.05 7.59 5.86
CA PRO A 45 6.93 8.49 5.65
C PRO A 45 7.27 9.58 4.64
N TYR A 46 6.30 9.92 3.81
CA TYR A 46 6.41 10.98 2.81
C TYR A 46 5.23 11.94 2.90
N HIS A 47 5.52 13.23 2.82
CA HIS A 47 4.53 14.27 2.66
C HIS A 47 4.58 14.77 1.21
N LEU A 48 3.47 14.60 0.51
CA LEU A 48 3.33 15.03 -0.89
C LEU A 48 2.32 16.18 -0.97
N ILE A 49 2.69 17.24 -1.66
CA ILE A 49 1.78 18.28 -2.13
C ILE A 49 1.88 18.33 -3.64
N LEU A 50 0.74 18.33 -4.31
CA LEU A 50 0.62 18.49 -5.75
C LEU A 50 -0.23 19.71 -6.06
N SER A 51 0.20 20.50 -7.03
CA SER A 51 -0.53 21.64 -7.51
C SER A 51 -0.45 21.67 -9.04
N TYR A 52 -1.61 21.66 -9.67
CA TYR A 52 -1.73 21.74 -11.12
C TYR A 52 -2.31 23.07 -11.53
N THR A 53 -1.64 23.71 -12.47
CA THR A 53 -2.13 24.87 -13.21
C THR A 53 -1.87 24.61 -14.70
N PRO A 54 -2.78 24.95 -15.62
CA PRO A 54 -2.49 24.85 -17.04
C PRO A 54 -1.16 25.54 -17.37
N GLY A 55 -0.22 24.79 -17.96
CA GLY A 55 1.12 25.24 -18.25
C GLY A 55 2.21 24.78 -17.30
N TYR A 56 1.89 24.36 -16.06
CA TYR A 56 2.87 23.72 -15.19
C TYR A 56 2.24 22.91 -14.06
N THR A 57 2.93 21.86 -13.68
CA THR A 57 2.67 21.09 -12.47
C THR A 57 3.77 21.38 -11.47
N LEU A 58 3.39 21.73 -10.25
CA LEU A 58 4.31 21.97 -9.14
C LEU A 58 4.08 20.93 -8.06
N TRP A 59 5.15 20.41 -7.46
CA TRP A 59 5.01 19.49 -6.32
C TRP A 59 6.08 19.71 -5.26
N SER A 60 5.77 19.20 -4.07
CA SER A 60 6.71 19.11 -2.97
C SER A 60 6.69 17.70 -2.42
N LEU A 61 7.80 16.99 -2.46
CA LEU A 61 7.99 15.70 -1.80
C LEU A 61 8.95 15.88 -0.64
N ASN A 62 8.45 15.77 0.59
CA ASN A 62 9.20 16.06 1.83
C ASN A 62 9.94 17.42 1.79
N GLY A 63 9.30 18.45 1.26
CA GLY A 63 9.87 19.79 1.15
C GLY A 63 10.77 20.01 -0.07
N LYS A 64 11.14 18.97 -0.80
CA LYS A 64 11.86 19.10 -2.07
C LYS A 64 10.88 19.49 -3.18
N ILE A 65 11.06 20.68 -3.73
CA ILE A 65 10.22 21.21 -4.80
C ILE A 65 10.64 20.65 -6.15
N GLY A 66 9.65 20.22 -6.92
CA GLY A 66 9.80 19.87 -8.33
C GLY A 66 8.78 20.60 -9.20
N MET A 67 9.08 20.73 -10.47
CA MET A 67 8.24 21.42 -11.45
C MET A 67 8.31 20.72 -12.81
N ASN A 68 7.18 20.70 -13.52
CA ASN A 68 7.07 20.19 -14.88
C ASN A 68 6.19 21.10 -15.72
N HIS A 69 6.62 21.39 -16.94
CA HIS A 69 5.95 22.27 -17.91
C HIS A 69 5.39 21.52 -19.12
N ASN A 70 5.48 20.19 -19.16
CA ASN A 70 5.12 19.40 -20.34
C ASN A 70 3.61 19.21 -20.51
N ILE A 71 2.81 19.46 -19.46
CA ILE A 71 1.36 19.34 -19.52
C ILE A 71 0.77 20.75 -19.45
N THR A 72 0.30 21.23 -20.58
CA THR A 72 -0.13 22.63 -20.74
C THR A 72 -1.64 22.81 -20.82
N ASP A 73 -2.37 21.73 -21.02
CA ASP A 73 -3.82 21.78 -21.26
C ASP A 73 -4.62 22.06 -19.99
N LYS A 74 -5.86 22.48 -20.20
CA LYS A 74 -6.86 22.54 -19.15
C LYS A 74 -7.35 21.15 -18.77
N ILE A 75 -7.90 21.02 -17.57
CA ILE A 75 -8.53 19.80 -17.04
C ILE A 75 -10.06 19.81 -17.23
N ASP A 76 -10.53 20.52 -18.26
CA ASP A 76 -11.96 20.71 -18.58
C ASP A 76 -12.64 19.46 -19.14
N ASN A 77 -11.88 18.40 -19.42
CA ASN A 77 -12.38 17.09 -19.85
C ASN A 77 -12.52 16.08 -18.69
N TRP A 78 -12.35 16.54 -17.45
CA TRP A 78 -12.57 15.67 -16.27
C TRP A 78 -14.04 15.29 -16.12
N GLN A 79 -14.26 14.11 -15.57
CA GLN A 79 -15.57 13.56 -15.31
C GLN A 79 -15.74 13.23 -13.82
N PRO A 80 -16.95 13.14 -13.28
CA PRO A 80 -17.18 12.78 -11.88
C PRO A 80 -16.91 11.30 -11.64
N TYR A 81 -15.65 10.95 -11.49
CA TYR A 81 -15.21 9.60 -11.15
C TYR A 81 -15.03 9.42 -9.64
N THR A 82 -15.17 8.18 -9.18
CA THR A 82 -14.91 7.81 -7.79
C THR A 82 -13.43 7.98 -7.48
N LEU A 83 -13.13 8.60 -6.34
CA LEU A 83 -11.77 8.68 -5.79
C LEU A 83 -11.47 7.40 -5.03
N ILE A 84 -10.34 6.76 -5.34
CA ILE A 84 -9.93 5.48 -4.77
C ILE A 84 -8.55 5.66 -4.13
N PHE A 85 -8.36 5.07 -2.96
CA PHE A 85 -7.10 5.06 -2.25
C PHE A 85 -6.59 3.62 -2.08
N GLY A 86 -5.28 3.44 -2.19
CA GLY A 86 -4.59 2.20 -1.92
C GLY A 86 -4.71 1.12 -3.00
N ASN A 87 -5.50 1.37 -4.05
CA ASN A 87 -5.64 0.46 -5.17
C ASN A 87 -6.12 1.17 -6.44
N GLU A 88 -6.20 0.42 -7.54
CA GLU A 88 -7.00 0.77 -8.71
C GLU A 88 -8.41 0.17 -8.58
N PHE A 89 -9.34 0.62 -9.42
CA PHE A 89 -10.71 0.12 -9.40
C PHE A 89 -10.82 -1.38 -9.72
N SER A 90 -9.89 -1.92 -10.52
CA SER A 90 -9.81 -3.36 -10.83
C SER A 90 -9.45 -4.22 -9.60
N GLY A 91 -8.93 -3.62 -8.54
CA GLY A 91 -8.42 -4.34 -7.38
C GLY A 91 -7.04 -5.00 -7.58
N GLU A 92 -6.42 -4.82 -8.75
CA GLU A 92 -5.21 -5.56 -9.16
C GLU A 92 -3.89 -4.90 -8.77
N ARG A 93 -3.92 -3.63 -8.32
CA ARG A 93 -2.70 -2.86 -8.03
C ARG A 93 -2.73 -2.28 -6.63
N ASN A 94 -2.71 -3.17 -5.66
CA ASN A 94 -2.66 -2.76 -4.25
C ASN A 94 -1.40 -1.96 -3.95
N TRP A 95 -1.58 -0.85 -3.29
CA TRP A 95 -0.48 -0.13 -2.69
C TRP A 95 -0.36 -0.53 -1.22
N TYR A 96 0.76 -1.13 -0.87
CA TYR A 96 1.03 -1.60 0.48
C TYR A 96 1.65 -0.47 1.28
N GLY A 97 0.84 0.27 2.00
CA GLY A 97 1.27 1.40 2.81
C GLY A 97 0.10 2.06 3.50
N GLU A 98 0.41 3.00 4.35
CA GLU A 98 -0.57 3.81 5.06
C GLU A 98 -0.73 5.17 4.37
N ILE A 99 -1.98 5.62 4.19
CA ILE A 99 -2.30 6.94 3.64
C ILE A 99 -2.97 7.74 4.74
N GLN A 100 -2.40 8.87 5.10
CA GLN A 100 -2.92 9.75 6.13
C GLN A 100 -3.12 11.17 5.61
N GLY A 101 -4.15 11.86 6.10
CA GLY A 101 -4.33 13.28 5.94
C GLY A 101 -4.47 13.73 4.48
N VAL A 102 -5.37 13.10 3.70
CA VAL A 102 -5.64 13.52 2.32
C VAL A 102 -6.51 14.78 2.30
N HIS A 103 -6.05 15.80 1.58
CA HIS A 103 -6.76 17.07 1.41
C HIS A 103 -6.78 17.48 -0.06
N THR A 104 -7.91 17.99 -0.51
CA THR A 104 -8.08 18.59 -1.85
C THR A 104 -8.42 20.07 -1.73
N TYR A 105 -7.92 20.88 -2.65
CA TYR A 105 -8.10 22.33 -2.65
C TYR A 105 -8.52 22.80 -4.03
N ALA A 106 -9.41 23.80 -4.08
CA ALA A 106 -9.88 24.40 -5.33
C ALA A 106 -8.94 25.51 -5.86
N TYR A 107 -7.74 25.63 -5.31
CA TYR A 107 -6.74 26.62 -5.72
C TYR A 107 -5.34 26.01 -5.80
N ALA A 108 -4.51 26.60 -6.63
CA ALA A 108 -3.12 26.17 -6.77
C ALA A 108 -2.24 26.68 -5.63
N PHE A 109 -1.35 25.84 -5.14
CA PHE A 109 -0.35 26.20 -4.15
C PHE A 109 0.86 26.86 -4.81
N SER A 110 1.37 27.93 -4.19
CA SER A 110 2.69 28.47 -4.50
C SER A 110 3.79 27.66 -3.79
N VAL A 111 5.04 27.81 -4.22
CA VAL A 111 6.22 27.24 -3.53
C VAL A 111 6.25 27.67 -2.06
N LYS A 112 5.90 28.92 -1.77
CA LYS A 112 5.86 29.45 -0.40
C LYS A 112 4.82 28.70 0.45
N ASP A 113 3.64 28.43 -0.11
CA ASP A 113 2.58 27.71 0.59
C ASP A 113 2.96 26.25 0.82
N MET A 114 3.55 25.59 -0.18
CA MET A 114 4.07 24.23 -0.04
C MET A 114 5.11 24.11 1.07
N ASN A 115 6.07 25.04 1.11
CA ASN A 115 7.09 25.10 2.15
C ASN A 115 6.49 25.33 3.54
N LYS A 116 5.50 26.23 3.66
CA LYS A 116 4.79 26.47 4.91
C LYS A 116 4.07 25.21 5.39
N ARG A 117 3.36 24.52 4.51
CA ARG A 117 2.67 23.26 4.82
C ARG A 117 3.64 22.17 5.22
N PHE A 118 4.73 21.98 4.48
CA PHE A 118 5.73 20.99 4.86
C PHE A 118 6.32 21.25 6.25
N LYS A 119 6.67 22.49 6.57
CA LYS A 119 7.18 22.86 7.90
C LYS A 119 6.20 22.51 9.02
N SER A 120 4.88 22.63 8.79
CA SER A 120 3.88 22.32 9.82
C SER A 120 3.77 20.82 10.12
N VAL A 121 4.12 19.94 9.19
CA VAL A 121 4.04 18.49 9.35
C VAL A 121 5.39 17.81 9.57
N GLN A 122 6.49 18.52 9.30
CA GLN A 122 7.85 17.97 9.30
C GLN A 122 8.23 17.25 10.60
N ASN A 123 7.82 17.79 11.74
CA ASN A 123 8.12 17.17 13.04
C ASN A 123 7.32 15.88 13.23
N GLY A 124 6.05 15.86 12.82
CA GLY A 124 5.24 14.64 12.86
C GLY A 124 5.83 13.54 11.98
N LEU A 125 6.30 13.87 10.76
CA LEU A 125 6.95 12.88 9.89
C LEU A 125 8.20 12.25 10.51
N LYS A 126 8.97 13.01 11.28
CA LYS A 126 10.17 12.48 11.98
C LYS A 126 9.83 11.49 13.09
N THR A 127 8.65 11.63 13.68
CA THR A 127 8.17 10.75 14.76
C THR A 127 7.29 9.62 14.24
N MET A 128 6.88 9.66 12.99
CA MET A 128 6.23 8.54 12.33
C MET A 128 7.27 7.42 12.13
N ASN A 129 7.30 6.51 13.08
CA ASN A 129 8.01 5.25 12.89
C ASN A 129 7.12 4.35 12.04
N PRO A 130 7.59 3.89 10.87
CA PRO A 130 6.94 2.76 10.23
C PRO A 130 6.91 1.62 11.25
N ALA A 131 5.85 0.82 11.23
CA ALA A 131 5.80 -0.38 12.05
C ALA A 131 7.08 -1.17 11.77
N LYS A 132 7.89 -1.36 12.82
CA LYS A 132 9.19 -2.03 12.67
C LYS A 132 8.92 -3.49 12.35
N SER A 133 9.21 -3.89 11.12
CA SER A 133 9.14 -5.30 10.75
C SER A 133 10.19 -6.08 11.52
N ILE A 134 9.82 -7.26 11.97
CA ILE A 134 10.68 -8.21 12.65
C ILE A 134 11.12 -9.24 11.61
N SER A 135 12.41 -9.31 11.32
CA SER A 135 12.96 -10.35 10.45
C SER A 135 13.15 -11.62 11.26
N MET A 136 12.58 -12.72 10.76
CA MET A 136 12.69 -14.02 11.39
C MET A 136 12.62 -15.14 10.36
N THR A 137 13.11 -16.32 10.71
CA THR A 137 12.78 -17.58 10.04
C THR A 137 11.90 -18.40 10.98
N ALA A 138 10.77 -18.88 10.49
CA ALA A 138 9.86 -19.67 11.27
C ALA A 138 9.40 -20.93 10.51
N GLU A 139 9.11 -21.99 11.25
CA GLU A 139 8.57 -23.26 10.75
C GLU A 139 7.05 -23.26 10.89
N ILE A 140 6.35 -23.73 9.87
CA ILE A 140 4.89 -23.88 9.89
C ILE A 140 4.53 -25.16 10.61
N LEU A 141 3.83 -25.04 11.72
CA LEU A 141 3.35 -26.17 12.53
C LEU A 141 1.96 -26.64 12.09
N GLU A 142 1.09 -25.68 11.70
CA GLU A 142 -0.29 -25.95 11.27
C GLU A 142 -0.74 -24.86 10.29
N ASN A 143 -1.60 -25.21 9.36
CA ASN A 143 -2.23 -24.27 8.42
C ASN A 143 -3.75 -24.29 8.62
N SER A 144 -4.39 -23.13 8.53
CA SER A 144 -5.82 -23.07 8.22
C SER A 144 -6.08 -23.60 6.81
N ALA A 145 -7.34 -23.95 6.54
CA ALA A 145 -7.72 -24.37 5.20
C ALA A 145 -7.43 -23.28 4.16
N ASP A 146 -6.82 -23.65 3.04
CA ASP A 146 -6.65 -22.73 1.90
C ASP A 146 -7.96 -22.73 1.10
N PRO A 147 -8.67 -21.58 1.00
CA PRO A 147 -9.88 -21.48 0.20
C PRO A 147 -9.54 -21.57 -1.28
N THR A 148 -10.46 -22.05 -2.08
CA THR A 148 -10.37 -21.95 -3.54
C THR A 148 -10.88 -20.57 -4.02
N THR A 149 -10.39 -20.12 -5.15
CA THR A 149 -10.86 -18.87 -5.77
C THR A 149 -12.35 -18.94 -6.14
N GLY A 150 -12.86 -20.15 -6.49
CA GLY A 150 -14.27 -20.39 -6.75
C GLY A 150 -15.14 -20.14 -5.51
N GLN A 151 -14.76 -20.74 -4.37
CA GLN A 151 -15.48 -20.55 -3.10
C GLN A 151 -15.51 -19.08 -2.67
N LEU A 152 -14.38 -18.36 -2.80
CA LEU A 152 -14.33 -16.94 -2.50
C LEU A 152 -15.30 -16.12 -3.37
N LYS A 153 -15.29 -16.39 -4.67
CA LYS A 153 -16.14 -15.68 -5.64
C LYS A 153 -17.64 -15.90 -5.35
N GLU A 154 -18.02 -17.12 -5.01
CA GLU A 154 -19.40 -17.47 -4.63
C GLU A 154 -19.85 -16.71 -3.37
N GLN A 155 -18.95 -16.45 -2.45
CA GLN A 155 -19.17 -15.69 -1.22
C GLN A 155 -19.08 -14.16 -1.42
N GLY A 156 -18.76 -13.69 -2.62
CA GLY A 156 -18.62 -12.28 -2.95
C GLY A 156 -17.27 -11.65 -2.55
N TYR A 157 -16.28 -12.47 -2.20
CA TYR A 157 -14.93 -11.99 -1.87
C TYR A 157 -13.97 -12.16 -3.04
N TYR A 158 -13.02 -11.24 -3.16
CA TYR A 158 -11.98 -11.25 -4.20
C TYR A 158 -10.58 -11.46 -3.62
N ARG A 159 -10.46 -11.44 -2.30
CA ARG A 159 -9.21 -11.60 -1.56
C ARG A 159 -9.48 -12.21 -0.20
N CYS A 160 -8.50 -12.94 0.33
CA CYS A 160 -8.57 -13.46 1.69
C CYS A 160 -7.19 -13.64 2.31
N LEU A 161 -7.18 -13.51 3.63
CA LEU A 161 -6.08 -13.91 4.48
C LEU A 161 -6.28 -15.36 4.93
N THR A 162 -5.18 -16.06 5.18
CA THR A 162 -5.15 -17.35 5.87
C THR A 162 -4.29 -17.25 7.11
N THR A 163 -4.55 -18.11 8.09
CA THR A 163 -3.79 -18.18 9.32
C THR A 163 -2.86 -19.38 9.33
N ARG A 164 -1.67 -19.20 9.92
CA ARG A 164 -0.68 -20.28 10.10
C ARG A 164 -0.14 -20.25 11.51
N HIS A 165 -0.11 -21.39 12.17
CA HIS A 165 0.60 -21.56 13.42
C HIS A 165 2.06 -21.80 13.11
N MET A 166 2.95 -21.02 13.69
CA MET A 166 4.36 -21.03 13.39
C MET A 166 5.22 -21.04 14.65
N ARG A 167 6.42 -21.62 14.53
CA ARG A 167 7.47 -21.59 15.55
C ARG A 167 8.70 -20.90 15.00
N VAL A 168 9.20 -19.89 15.70
CA VAL A 168 10.43 -19.18 15.36
C VAL A 168 11.62 -20.12 15.50
N ILE A 169 12.43 -20.24 14.43
CA ILE A 169 13.65 -21.05 14.40
C ILE A 169 14.91 -20.19 14.30
N GLU A 170 14.79 -18.97 13.76
CA GLU A 170 15.86 -17.96 13.74
C GLU A 170 15.21 -16.57 13.91
N SER A 171 15.82 -15.70 14.71
CA SER A 171 15.38 -14.31 14.86
C SER A 171 16.55 -13.46 15.34
N ASP A 172 16.61 -12.24 14.83
CA ASP A 172 17.50 -11.17 15.28
C ASP A 172 16.86 -10.26 16.33
N ASN A 173 15.60 -10.56 16.72
CA ASN A 173 14.80 -9.73 17.60
C ASN A 173 14.46 -10.45 18.91
N GLY A 174 14.75 -9.79 20.04
CA GLY A 174 14.45 -10.31 21.37
C GLY A 174 12.94 -10.45 21.68
N GLU A 175 12.05 -9.79 20.96
CA GLU A 175 10.59 -9.90 21.13
C GLU A 175 10.06 -11.24 20.63
N LEU A 176 10.72 -11.84 19.63
CA LEU A 176 10.41 -13.14 19.05
C LEU A 176 11.62 -14.07 19.16
N PRO A 177 11.96 -14.56 20.36
CA PRO A 177 13.09 -15.48 20.53
C PRO A 177 12.83 -16.83 19.84
N VAL A 178 13.89 -17.54 19.52
CA VAL A 178 13.83 -18.91 19.00
C VAL A 178 12.98 -19.79 19.92
N GLY A 179 12.12 -20.60 19.34
CA GLY A 179 11.17 -21.46 20.04
C GLY A 179 9.83 -20.79 20.35
N LYS A 180 9.69 -19.47 20.22
CA LYS A 180 8.40 -18.80 20.42
C LYS A 180 7.42 -19.17 19.31
N GLU A 181 6.17 -19.38 19.70
CA GLU A 181 5.08 -19.66 18.77
C GLU A 181 4.23 -18.41 18.55
N LEU A 182 3.67 -18.32 17.33
CA LEU A 182 2.86 -17.19 16.89
C LEU A 182 1.85 -17.64 15.82
N ILE A 183 0.84 -16.81 15.58
CA ILE A 183 -0.06 -16.93 14.45
C ILE A 183 0.38 -15.92 13.39
N LEU A 184 0.65 -16.40 12.19
CA LEU A 184 0.87 -15.56 11.02
C LEU A 184 -0.42 -15.41 10.24
N LYS A 185 -0.84 -14.18 9.94
CA LYS A 185 -1.86 -13.89 8.93
C LYS A 185 -1.15 -13.42 7.65
N GLU A 186 -1.44 -14.06 6.54
CA GLU A 186 -0.86 -13.70 5.24
C GLU A 186 -1.89 -13.83 4.13
N TRP A 187 -1.69 -13.07 3.05
CA TRP A 187 -2.54 -13.17 1.88
C TRP A 187 -2.38 -14.55 1.22
N SER A 188 -3.49 -15.24 1.02
CA SER A 188 -3.56 -16.49 0.27
C SER A 188 -4.10 -16.25 -1.13
N ILE A 189 -5.09 -15.38 -1.25
CA ILE A 189 -5.71 -15.00 -2.53
C ILE A 189 -5.79 -13.48 -2.61
N LEU A 190 -5.40 -12.92 -3.75
CA LEU A 190 -5.54 -11.51 -4.10
C LEU A 190 -6.06 -11.39 -5.53
N GLY A 191 -7.15 -10.62 -5.74
CA GLY A 191 -7.73 -10.44 -7.06
C GLY A 191 -8.20 -11.75 -7.71
N LEU A 192 -8.63 -12.75 -6.90
CA LEU A 192 -8.94 -14.11 -7.34
C LEU A 192 -7.74 -14.91 -7.87
N GLU A 193 -6.52 -14.48 -7.58
CA GLU A 193 -5.30 -15.24 -7.87
C GLU A 193 -4.68 -15.77 -6.57
N LYS A 194 -4.25 -17.01 -6.58
CA LYS A 194 -3.54 -17.61 -5.45
C LYS A 194 -2.12 -17.05 -5.39
N VAL A 195 -1.81 -16.31 -4.34
CA VAL A 195 -0.50 -15.64 -4.16
C VAL A 195 0.41 -16.38 -3.20
N ASN A 196 -0.13 -17.34 -2.45
CA ASN A 196 0.63 -18.09 -1.48
C ASN A 196 0.12 -19.55 -1.38
N SER A 197 1.05 -20.52 -1.27
CA SER A 197 0.73 -21.91 -0.99
C SER A 197 1.87 -22.53 -0.19
N ARG A 198 1.75 -22.47 1.13
CA ARG A 198 2.74 -23.04 2.04
C ARG A 198 2.22 -24.31 2.69
N LYS A 199 3.12 -25.20 3.05
CA LYS A 199 2.79 -26.50 3.66
C LYS A 199 3.30 -26.54 5.09
N GLN A 200 2.69 -27.38 5.89
CA GLN A 200 3.21 -27.74 7.19
C GLN A 200 4.65 -28.29 7.06
N GLY A 201 5.54 -27.85 7.94
CA GLY A 201 6.96 -28.16 7.90
C GLY A 201 7.81 -27.22 7.05
N ASP A 202 7.21 -26.35 6.25
CA ASP A 202 7.97 -25.34 5.49
C ASP A 202 8.66 -24.38 6.46
N LYS A 203 9.93 -24.04 6.14
CA LYS A 203 10.70 -23.02 6.82
C LYS A 203 10.67 -21.74 5.99
N VAL A 204 10.18 -20.68 6.57
CA VAL A 204 9.88 -19.44 5.84
C VAL A 204 10.61 -18.27 6.47
N LYS A 205 11.34 -17.53 5.65
CA LYS A 205 11.91 -16.23 6.07
C LYS A 205 10.85 -15.16 5.92
N LEU A 206 10.57 -14.45 6.99
CA LEU A 206 9.50 -13.48 7.11
C LEU A 206 10.02 -12.11 7.53
N ASN A 207 9.32 -11.07 7.09
CA ASN A 207 9.46 -9.73 7.64
C ASN A 207 8.06 -9.30 8.07
N ASP A 208 7.73 -9.53 9.33
CA ASP A 208 6.38 -9.45 9.84
C ASP A 208 6.19 -8.26 10.77
N VAL A 209 4.95 -7.85 10.90
CA VAL A 209 4.54 -6.73 11.75
C VAL A 209 3.43 -7.21 12.69
N PRO A 210 3.46 -6.85 14.00
CA PRO A 210 2.40 -7.19 14.93
C PRO A 210 1.02 -6.73 14.42
N GLU A 211 -0.03 -7.53 14.68
CA GLU A 211 -1.42 -7.24 14.24
C GLU A 211 -1.89 -5.85 14.65
N GLU A 212 -1.57 -5.43 15.86
CA GLU A 212 -1.94 -4.12 16.39
C GLU A 212 -1.46 -2.92 15.56
N LYS A 213 -0.49 -3.14 14.67
CA LYS A 213 0.04 -2.14 13.74
C LYS A 213 -0.66 -2.15 12.37
N HIS A 214 -1.55 -3.12 12.12
CA HIS A 214 -2.26 -3.33 10.85
C HIS A 214 -3.77 -3.27 11.02
N LYS A 215 -4.29 -2.18 11.56
CA LYS A 215 -5.73 -1.98 11.78
C LYS A 215 -6.55 -2.08 10.49
N GLU A 216 -5.96 -1.76 9.37
CA GLU A 216 -6.59 -1.84 8.03
C GLU A 216 -6.91 -3.27 7.60
N LEU A 217 -6.21 -4.27 8.16
CA LEU A 217 -6.44 -5.68 7.83
C LEU A 217 -7.46 -6.36 8.76
N GLN A 218 -7.90 -5.70 9.81
CA GLN A 218 -8.82 -6.28 10.80
C GLN A 218 -10.20 -6.64 10.22
N ASN A 219 -10.61 -5.98 9.13
CA ASN A 219 -11.88 -6.23 8.46
C ASN A 219 -11.74 -7.11 7.19
N GLU A 220 -10.54 -7.60 6.91
CA GLU A 220 -10.34 -8.49 5.77
C GLU A 220 -10.88 -9.89 6.06
N TYR A 221 -11.50 -10.49 5.04
CA TYR A 221 -11.94 -11.87 5.16
C TYR A 221 -10.74 -12.77 5.43
N THR A 222 -10.79 -13.45 6.58
CA THR A 222 -9.71 -14.33 7.06
C THR A 222 -10.26 -15.73 7.23
N VAL A 223 -9.60 -16.72 6.63
CA VAL A 223 -9.90 -18.13 6.91
C VAL A 223 -9.13 -18.54 8.16
N GLU A 224 -9.89 -18.78 9.21
CA GLU A 224 -9.40 -19.27 10.49
C GLU A 224 -9.63 -20.78 10.58
N GLY A 225 -9.11 -21.44 11.60
CA GLY A 225 -9.31 -22.89 11.81
C GLY A 225 -8.06 -23.58 12.31
N LEU A 226 -7.19 -22.83 13.00
CA LEU A 226 -6.07 -23.42 13.74
C LEU A 226 -6.57 -24.06 15.03
N SER A 227 -5.85 -25.07 15.51
CA SER A 227 -6.11 -25.71 16.80
C SER A 227 -5.62 -24.89 18.00
N VAL A 228 -4.85 -23.83 17.75
CA VAL A 228 -4.25 -22.96 18.78
C VAL A 228 -4.95 -21.61 18.83
N PHE A 229 -5.05 -21.05 20.03
CA PHE A 229 -5.59 -19.75 20.34
C PHE A 229 -4.59 -19.02 21.24
N ASP A 230 -4.83 -17.77 21.55
CA ASP A 230 -4.06 -16.96 22.53
C ASP A 230 -2.56 -16.80 22.20
N LEU A 231 -2.17 -16.98 20.93
CA LEU A 231 -0.82 -16.68 20.46
C LEU A 231 -0.77 -15.25 19.85
N PRO A 232 0.39 -14.58 19.94
CA PRO A 232 0.56 -13.28 19.29
C PRO A 232 0.38 -13.40 17.79
N ILE A 233 -0.35 -12.46 17.20
CA ILE A 233 -0.67 -12.45 15.78
C ILE A 233 0.25 -11.45 15.06
N TYR A 234 0.80 -11.88 13.94
CA TYR A 234 1.64 -11.10 13.05
C TYR A 234 1.10 -11.14 11.63
N TYR A 235 1.31 -10.06 10.87
CA TYR A 235 0.99 -9.99 9.46
C TYR A 235 2.26 -10.04 8.63
N SER A 236 2.29 -10.92 7.64
CA SER A 236 3.37 -10.95 6.66
C SER A 236 3.18 -9.86 5.61
N GLN A 237 4.23 -9.05 5.44
CA GLN A 237 4.30 -8.05 4.37
C GLN A 237 4.85 -8.65 3.06
N ALA A 238 5.27 -9.91 3.07
CA ALA A 238 5.86 -10.56 1.91
C ALA A 238 4.78 -10.97 0.92
N ILE A 239 4.55 -10.12 -0.05
CA ILE A 239 4.06 -10.55 -1.35
C ILE A 239 5.26 -10.49 -2.29
N LYS A 240 5.68 -11.65 -2.76
CA LYS A 240 6.69 -11.73 -3.83
C LYS A 240 6.13 -11.24 -5.14
#